data_cb91eb40cba523362d87da49882c613d
#
_entry.id   cb91eb40cba523362d87da49882c613d
#
_cell.length_a   1.000
_cell.length_b   1.000
_cell.length_c   1.000
_cell.angle_alpha   90.00
_cell.angle_beta   90.00
_cell.angle_gamma   90.00
#
_symmetry.space_group_name_H-M   'P 1'
#
loop_
_entity.id
_entity.type
_entity.pdbx_description
1 polymer ?
#
loop_
_entity_poly.entity_id
_entity_poly.type
_entity_poly.pdbx_seq_one_letter_code
_entity_poly.pdbx_strand_id
1 'polypeptide(L)'
;MTNLASPEYLETARAHKSEFLKQMFGTASAEAAGADNVAPLSASLPKDSNIVGVGYGVKVTAGSGTDDVAIRVYVRAKAPQAAVPGHELVPPDINGTPTDVIPVGDLTAQFPRPVECGVSCGHFRITAGTIGCVVTSNGSKRRFILSNCHVLTDLNGARPGDNILEPGLLDGGDPARPIARLTAFQPVDFTGRPNRIDAAIAELINTPDVDPKITTIGSITATPVPAALYQSVRKRGRTTLHTIGVVTDLAADVRVRYGDRVAQFDDQIAVTGFNGAF
;
A
#
# COMPACT_ATOMS: atom_id res chain seq x y z
N MET A 1 28.88 -20.99 -30.33
CA MET A 1 28.13 -20.64 -29.13
C MET A 1 28.29 -19.14 -28.94
N THR A 2 27.26 -18.38 -29.27
CA THR A 2 27.26 -16.92 -29.11
C THR A 2 27.26 -16.66 -27.59
N ASN A 3 28.26 -15.93 -27.08
CA ASN A 3 28.37 -15.65 -25.66
C ASN A 3 27.29 -14.63 -25.25
N LEU A 4 26.11 -15.09 -24.89
CA LEU A 4 24.94 -14.29 -24.47
C LEU A 4 25.22 -13.29 -23.34
N ALA A 5 26.34 -13.41 -22.67
CA ALA A 5 26.77 -12.57 -21.58
C ALA A 5 27.88 -11.58 -21.99
N SER A 6 28.19 -11.41 -23.28
CA SER A 6 29.19 -10.41 -23.66
C SER A 6 28.65 -9.00 -23.34
N PRO A 7 29.46 -8.10 -22.77
CA PRO A 7 29.03 -6.73 -22.47
C PRO A 7 28.48 -5.99 -23.72
N GLU A 8 29.10 -6.16 -24.87
CA GLU A 8 28.71 -5.53 -26.14
C GLU A 8 27.30 -5.97 -26.60
N TYR A 9 26.97 -7.26 -26.43
CA TYR A 9 25.65 -7.79 -26.80
C TYR A 9 24.56 -7.28 -25.86
N LEU A 10 24.85 -7.16 -24.55
CA LEU A 10 23.93 -6.61 -23.59
C LEU A 10 23.70 -5.11 -23.78
N GLU A 11 24.74 -4.34 -24.16
CA GLU A 11 24.59 -2.92 -24.50
C GLU A 11 23.70 -2.73 -25.72
N THR A 12 23.91 -3.54 -26.77
CA THR A 12 23.08 -3.53 -27.99
C THR A 12 21.60 -3.81 -27.62
N ALA A 13 21.32 -4.84 -26.83
CA ALA A 13 19.97 -5.17 -26.39
C ALA A 13 19.35 -4.04 -25.55
N ARG A 14 20.14 -3.36 -24.73
CA ARG A 14 19.71 -2.19 -23.95
C ARG A 14 19.35 -1.02 -24.85
N ALA A 15 20.15 -0.74 -25.87
CA ALA A 15 19.88 0.32 -26.85
C ALA A 15 18.60 0.03 -27.65
N HIS A 16 18.42 -1.20 -28.12
CA HIS A 16 17.20 -1.60 -28.84
C HIS A 16 15.95 -1.59 -27.94
N LYS A 17 16.07 -1.94 -26.64
CA LYS A 17 14.98 -1.73 -25.67
C LYS A 17 14.59 -0.26 -25.56
N SER A 18 15.56 0.65 -25.52
CA SER A 18 15.31 2.09 -25.44
C SER A 18 14.61 2.60 -26.70
N GLU A 19 15.01 2.09 -27.86
CA GLU A 19 14.36 2.39 -29.15
C GLU A 19 12.92 1.87 -29.19
N PHE A 20 12.68 0.64 -28.73
CA PHE A 20 11.33 0.08 -28.59
C PHE A 20 10.44 0.97 -27.73
N LEU A 21 10.95 1.44 -26.57
CA LEU A 21 10.20 2.32 -25.67
C LEU A 21 9.84 3.65 -26.35
N LYS A 22 10.74 4.23 -27.16
CA LYS A 22 10.45 5.44 -27.95
C LYS A 22 9.39 5.20 -29.02
N GLN A 23 9.47 4.09 -29.74
CA GLN A 23 8.51 3.75 -30.80
C GLN A 23 7.11 3.49 -30.25
N MET A 24 7.02 2.75 -29.15
CA MET A 24 5.72 2.37 -28.57
C MET A 24 5.07 3.47 -27.72
N PHE A 25 5.85 4.32 -27.06
CA PHE A 25 5.34 5.25 -26.05
C PHE A 25 5.74 6.72 -26.27
N GLY A 26 6.48 7.01 -27.36
CA GLY A 26 6.87 8.36 -27.74
C GLY A 26 8.05 8.93 -26.94
N THR A 27 8.58 10.06 -27.41
CA THR A 27 9.81 10.69 -26.89
C THR A 27 9.64 11.45 -25.59
N ALA A 28 8.43 11.67 -25.09
CA ALA A 28 8.17 12.44 -23.88
C ALA A 28 8.83 11.84 -22.61
N SER A 29 9.25 10.58 -22.67
CA SER A 29 9.93 9.89 -21.56
C SER A 29 11.47 10.01 -21.58
N ALA A 30 12.07 10.53 -22.65
CA ALA A 30 13.53 10.56 -22.81
C ALA A 30 14.16 11.94 -22.50
N GLU A 31 13.42 13.04 -22.64
CA GLU A 31 13.96 14.40 -22.45
C GLU A 31 13.88 14.93 -21.01
N ALA A 32 13.07 14.33 -20.13
CA ALA A 32 12.94 14.73 -18.73
C ALA A 32 14.02 14.13 -17.82
N ALA A 33 14.90 13.28 -18.33
CA ALA A 33 15.96 12.65 -17.55
C ALA A 33 17.31 12.98 -18.19
N GLY A 34 18.19 13.66 -17.40
CA GLY A 34 19.60 13.74 -17.75
C GLY A 34 20.18 12.34 -18.04
N ALA A 35 21.33 12.29 -18.72
CA ALA A 35 21.90 11.10 -19.40
C ALA A 35 21.92 9.76 -18.61
N ASP A 36 21.61 9.76 -17.32
CA ASP A 36 21.60 8.56 -16.44
C ASP A 36 20.20 8.17 -15.90
N ASN A 37 19.14 8.94 -16.18
CA ASN A 37 17.79 8.67 -15.68
C ASN A 37 16.80 8.48 -16.83
N VAL A 38 16.52 7.23 -17.19
CA VAL A 38 15.39 6.88 -18.06
C VAL A 38 14.10 7.13 -17.25
N ALA A 39 13.22 8.00 -17.76
CA ALA A 39 11.91 8.22 -17.13
C ALA A 39 11.20 6.86 -16.91
N PRO A 40 10.58 6.65 -15.77
CA PRO A 40 9.94 5.37 -15.47
C PRO A 40 8.83 5.09 -16.50
N LEU A 41 8.78 3.86 -17.00
CA LEU A 41 7.78 3.37 -17.95
C LEU A 41 6.35 3.71 -17.54
N SER A 42 6.10 3.74 -16.22
CA SER A 42 4.80 4.09 -15.63
C SER A 42 4.29 5.49 -15.95
N ALA A 43 5.19 6.42 -16.33
CA ALA A 43 4.79 7.77 -16.73
C ALA A 43 4.25 7.85 -18.17
N SER A 44 4.53 6.83 -18.99
CA SER A 44 4.20 6.80 -20.43
C SER A 44 3.07 5.82 -20.76
N LEU A 45 2.78 4.84 -19.89
CA LEU A 45 1.75 3.85 -20.13
C LEU A 45 0.36 4.37 -19.71
N PRO A 46 -0.66 4.28 -20.57
CA PRO A 46 -2.05 4.47 -20.16
C PRO A 46 -2.40 3.51 -19.00
N LYS A 47 -3.23 3.95 -18.05
CA LYS A 47 -3.65 3.10 -16.93
C LYS A 47 -4.29 1.77 -17.36
N ASP A 48 -4.91 1.75 -18.52
CA ASP A 48 -5.62 0.59 -19.08
C ASP A 48 -4.75 -0.24 -20.04
N SER A 49 -3.47 0.12 -20.23
CA SER A 49 -2.57 -0.63 -21.12
C SER A 49 -2.41 -2.07 -20.67
N ASN A 50 -2.47 -2.99 -21.62
CA ASN A 50 -2.14 -4.40 -21.36
C ASN A 50 -0.64 -4.62 -21.11
N ILE A 51 0.22 -3.69 -21.58
CA ILE A 51 1.67 -3.74 -21.35
C ILE A 51 1.97 -3.19 -19.95
N VAL A 52 2.59 -4.01 -19.08
CA VAL A 52 2.92 -3.66 -17.70
C VAL A 52 4.42 -3.52 -17.45
N GLY A 53 5.25 -3.86 -18.43
CA GLY A 53 6.69 -3.70 -18.32
C GLY A 53 7.44 -4.09 -19.58
N VAL A 54 8.70 -3.64 -19.70
CA VAL A 54 9.62 -3.98 -20.78
C VAL A 54 11.00 -4.26 -20.20
N GLY A 55 11.60 -5.36 -20.62
CA GLY A 55 12.95 -5.75 -20.28
C GLY A 55 13.76 -6.22 -21.48
N TYR A 56 14.94 -6.75 -21.27
CA TYR A 56 15.66 -7.59 -22.23
C TYR A 56 16.27 -8.76 -21.48
N GLY A 57 16.35 -9.90 -22.14
CA GLY A 57 16.88 -11.12 -21.52
C GLY A 57 16.64 -12.33 -22.42
N VAL A 58 16.83 -13.51 -21.87
CA VAL A 58 16.69 -14.78 -22.60
C VAL A 58 15.29 -14.89 -23.20
N LYS A 59 15.24 -15.17 -24.52
CA LYS A 59 13.99 -15.47 -25.21
C LYS A 59 13.45 -16.82 -24.73
N VAL A 60 12.14 -16.87 -24.50
CA VAL A 60 11.45 -18.10 -24.09
C VAL A 60 10.56 -18.59 -25.21
N THR A 61 10.77 -19.82 -25.67
CA THR A 61 9.94 -20.46 -26.70
C THR A 61 9.40 -21.80 -26.14
N ALA A 62 8.10 -21.97 -26.21
CA ALA A 62 7.42 -23.16 -25.69
C ALA A 62 7.78 -23.51 -24.22
N GLY A 63 7.97 -22.49 -23.37
CA GLY A 63 8.30 -22.65 -21.96
C GLY A 63 9.77 -22.91 -21.64
N SER A 64 10.65 -22.97 -22.66
CA SER A 64 12.09 -23.17 -22.47
C SER A 64 12.88 -21.94 -22.94
N GLY A 65 13.91 -21.58 -22.18
CA GLY A 65 14.86 -20.54 -22.60
C GLY A 65 15.63 -20.97 -23.83
N THR A 66 15.86 -20.02 -24.75
CA THR A 66 16.69 -20.20 -25.93
C THR A 66 18.08 -19.58 -25.74
N ASP A 67 18.97 -19.77 -26.71
CA ASP A 67 20.28 -19.10 -26.71
C ASP A 67 20.20 -17.63 -27.23
N ASP A 68 19.01 -17.12 -27.49
CA ASP A 68 18.80 -15.76 -27.99
C ASP A 68 18.42 -14.81 -26.86
N VAL A 69 18.89 -13.55 -26.99
CA VAL A 69 18.34 -12.43 -26.17
C VAL A 69 17.23 -11.78 -26.97
N ALA A 70 16.17 -11.41 -26.25
CA ALA A 70 15.01 -10.72 -26.80
C ALA A 70 14.65 -9.48 -25.97
N ILE A 71 13.98 -8.53 -26.60
CA ILE A 71 13.24 -7.48 -25.90
C ILE A 71 11.97 -8.15 -25.34
N ARG A 72 11.87 -8.23 -24.02
CA ARG A 72 10.79 -8.90 -23.31
C ARG A 72 9.71 -7.89 -22.93
N VAL A 73 8.53 -8.07 -23.51
CA VAL A 73 7.37 -7.22 -23.25
C VAL A 73 6.43 -7.97 -22.32
N TYR A 74 6.30 -7.47 -21.09
CA TYR A 74 5.44 -8.06 -20.06
C TYR A 74 4.03 -7.52 -20.22
N VAL A 75 3.05 -8.42 -20.35
CA VAL A 75 1.64 -8.08 -20.55
C VAL A 75 0.75 -8.70 -19.45
N ARG A 76 -0.38 -8.06 -19.16
CA ARG A 76 -1.38 -8.64 -18.24
C ARG A 76 -1.89 -9.97 -18.75
N ALA A 77 -2.27 -10.03 -20.03
CA ALA A 77 -2.71 -11.24 -20.67
C ALA A 77 -2.31 -11.28 -22.15
N LYS A 78 -1.98 -12.47 -22.67
CA LYS A 78 -1.84 -12.66 -24.12
C LYS A 78 -3.24 -12.67 -24.75
N ALA A 79 -3.40 -11.90 -25.82
CA ALA A 79 -4.58 -11.89 -26.66
C ALA A 79 -4.19 -12.29 -28.10
N PRO A 80 -5.13 -12.83 -28.89
CA PRO A 80 -4.92 -13.00 -30.32
C PRO A 80 -4.59 -11.67 -30.97
N GLN A 81 -3.65 -11.64 -31.93
CA GLN A 81 -3.15 -10.40 -32.54
C GLN A 81 -4.27 -9.49 -33.07
N ALA A 82 -5.33 -10.09 -33.63
CA ALA A 82 -6.50 -9.36 -34.11
C ALA A 82 -7.31 -8.63 -33.03
N ALA A 83 -7.14 -9.00 -31.77
CA ALA A 83 -7.81 -8.39 -30.62
C ALA A 83 -6.93 -7.36 -29.87
N VAL A 84 -5.67 -7.20 -30.27
CA VAL A 84 -4.74 -6.24 -29.66
C VAL A 84 -4.90 -4.89 -30.34
N PRO A 85 -5.11 -3.78 -29.59
CA PRO A 85 -5.12 -2.44 -30.18
C PRO A 85 -3.83 -2.15 -30.95
N GLY A 86 -3.92 -1.47 -32.08
CA GLY A 86 -2.77 -1.24 -33.00
C GLY A 86 -1.58 -0.58 -32.30
N HIS A 87 -1.82 0.31 -31.33
CA HIS A 87 -0.78 1.00 -30.56
C HIS A 87 -0.12 0.10 -29.48
N GLU A 88 -0.66 -1.09 -29.20
CA GLU A 88 -0.09 -2.10 -28.29
C GLU A 88 0.46 -3.32 -29.04
N LEU A 89 0.40 -3.32 -30.36
CA LEU A 89 0.99 -4.40 -31.16
C LEU A 89 2.52 -4.38 -31.05
N VAL A 90 3.07 -5.46 -30.49
CA VAL A 90 4.51 -5.64 -30.34
C VAL A 90 5.05 -6.18 -31.68
N PRO A 91 5.98 -5.48 -32.34
CA PRO A 91 6.60 -5.98 -33.54
C PRO A 91 7.46 -7.24 -33.26
N PRO A 92 7.71 -8.12 -34.25
CA PRO A 92 8.46 -9.36 -34.05
C PRO A 92 9.94 -9.16 -33.71
N ASP A 93 10.50 -8.00 -34.08
CA ASP A 93 11.87 -7.61 -33.75
C ASP A 93 12.02 -6.07 -33.74
N ILE A 94 13.09 -5.59 -33.10
CA ILE A 94 13.53 -4.20 -33.11
C ILE A 94 14.98 -4.19 -33.55
N ASN A 95 15.26 -3.65 -34.73
CA ASN A 95 16.60 -3.56 -35.33
C ASN A 95 17.37 -4.89 -35.30
N GLY A 96 16.65 -6.01 -35.56
CA GLY A 96 17.22 -7.35 -35.55
C GLY A 96 17.27 -8.04 -34.17
N THR A 97 16.92 -7.35 -33.08
CA THR A 97 16.72 -8.01 -31.79
C THR A 97 15.28 -8.51 -31.69
N PRO A 98 15.05 -9.82 -31.53
CA PRO A 98 13.70 -10.36 -31.46
C PRO A 98 12.93 -9.85 -30.24
N THR A 99 11.62 -9.81 -30.37
CA THR A 99 10.73 -9.52 -29.22
C THR A 99 10.16 -10.82 -28.65
N ASP A 100 9.80 -10.79 -27.35
CA ASP A 100 9.15 -11.89 -26.64
C ASP A 100 8.05 -11.32 -25.75
N VAL A 101 6.79 -11.67 -26.04
CA VAL A 101 5.64 -11.22 -25.25
C VAL A 101 5.35 -12.23 -24.16
N ILE A 102 5.38 -11.79 -22.91
CA ILE A 102 5.30 -12.63 -21.72
C ILE A 102 4.08 -12.26 -20.87
N PRO A 103 3.10 -13.14 -20.69
CA PRO A 103 1.98 -12.88 -19.80
C PRO A 103 2.45 -13.02 -18.35
N VAL A 104 2.25 -11.96 -17.55
CA VAL A 104 2.65 -11.91 -16.12
C VAL A 104 1.49 -11.56 -15.19
N GLY A 105 0.30 -11.29 -15.74
CA GLY A 105 -0.82 -10.78 -14.97
C GLY A 105 -0.63 -9.32 -14.55
N ASP A 106 -1.43 -8.87 -13.62
CA ASP A 106 -1.23 -7.57 -12.99
C ASP A 106 -0.04 -7.62 -12.02
N LEU A 107 0.95 -6.75 -12.27
CA LEU A 107 2.06 -6.56 -11.35
C LEU A 107 1.58 -5.69 -10.19
N THR A 108 1.14 -6.31 -9.12
CA THR A 108 0.72 -5.61 -7.90
C THR A 108 1.77 -5.79 -6.81
N ALA A 109 2.12 -4.70 -6.14
CA ALA A 109 2.88 -4.81 -4.91
C ALA A 109 2.03 -5.59 -3.90
N GLN A 110 2.46 -6.80 -3.56
CA GLN A 110 1.81 -7.59 -2.52
C GLN A 110 2.50 -7.30 -1.21
N PHE A 111 1.74 -6.78 -0.25
CA PHE A 111 2.19 -6.74 1.13
C PHE A 111 2.09 -8.15 1.69
N PRO A 112 3.17 -8.68 2.33
CA PRO A 112 3.15 -10.04 2.84
C PRO A 112 2.06 -10.20 3.90
N ARG A 113 1.30 -11.30 3.81
CA ARG A 113 0.32 -11.69 4.82
C ARG A 113 0.92 -12.78 5.73
N PRO A 114 0.58 -12.80 7.02
CA PRO A 114 -0.24 -11.83 7.74
C PRO A 114 0.49 -10.50 7.96
N VAL A 115 -0.26 -9.40 7.94
CA VAL A 115 0.26 -8.10 8.38
C VAL A 115 0.15 -7.98 9.90
N GLU A 116 1.14 -7.32 10.52
CA GLU A 116 1.09 -7.00 11.95
C GLU A 116 0.32 -5.69 12.20
N CYS A 117 -0.12 -5.44 13.42
CA CYS A 117 -0.66 -4.15 13.82
C CYS A 117 0.44 -3.06 13.81
N GLY A 118 0.06 -1.80 13.76
CA GLY A 118 0.99 -0.67 13.64
C GLY A 118 1.32 -0.30 12.18
N VAL A 119 0.71 -0.99 11.19
CA VAL A 119 0.86 -0.70 9.75
C VAL A 119 -0.27 0.18 9.23
N SER A 120 -0.13 0.62 7.98
CA SER A 120 -1.09 1.47 7.27
C SER A 120 -2.44 0.81 7.10
N CYS A 121 -3.52 1.53 7.38
CA CYS A 121 -4.89 1.16 6.98
C CYS A 121 -5.75 2.42 6.84
N GLY A 122 -6.97 2.25 6.34
CA GLY A 122 -7.93 3.34 6.32
C GLY A 122 -9.24 2.97 5.62
N HIS A 123 -10.24 3.77 5.89
CA HIS A 123 -11.48 3.74 5.12
C HIS A 123 -11.19 4.04 3.64
N PHE A 124 -11.91 3.44 2.73
CA PHE A 124 -11.64 3.57 1.28
C PHE A 124 -11.78 5.00 0.72
N ARG A 125 -12.26 5.96 1.50
CA ARG A 125 -12.37 7.39 1.13
C ARG A 125 -11.38 8.30 1.84
N ILE A 126 -10.54 7.80 2.74
CA ILE A 126 -9.52 8.60 3.42
C ILE A 126 -8.12 8.28 2.90
N THR A 127 -7.14 9.10 3.27
CA THR A 127 -5.74 8.89 2.87
C THR A 127 -5.14 7.64 3.48
N ALA A 128 -4.85 7.66 4.77
CA ALA A 128 -4.36 6.53 5.54
C ALA A 128 -4.29 6.85 7.03
N GLY A 129 -4.32 5.82 7.86
CA GLY A 129 -4.06 5.84 9.29
C GLY A 129 -3.32 4.57 9.70
N THR A 130 -3.59 4.03 10.89
CA THR A 130 -2.87 2.89 11.46
C THR A 130 -3.81 1.83 12.01
N ILE A 131 -3.53 0.55 11.77
CA ILE A 131 -4.13 -0.54 12.56
C ILE A 131 -3.58 -0.46 13.99
N GLY A 132 -4.42 -0.12 14.97
CA GLY A 132 -4.00 -0.01 16.37
C GLY A 132 -3.71 -1.38 16.97
N CYS A 133 -4.73 -2.22 17.04
CA CYS A 133 -4.62 -3.60 17.52
C CYS A 133 -5.77 -4.46 16.98
N VAL A 134 -5.70 -5.77 17.26
CA VAL A 134 -6.81 -6.71 17.02
C VAL A 134 -7.54 -6.94 18.35
N VAL A 135 -8.87 -6.85 18.29
CA VAL A 135 -9.77 -7.18 19.42
C VAL A 135 -10.68 -8.34 19.03
N THR A 136 -11.10 -9.11 20.02
CA THR A 136 -11.99 -10.25 19.82
C THR A 136 -13.29 -10.02 20.57
N SER A 137 -14.42 -10.32 19.96
CA SER A 137 -15.73 -10.22 20.58
C SER A 137 -15.88 -11.26 21.70
N ASN A 138 -16.39 -10.82 22.85
CA ASN A 138 -16.77 -11.73 23.93
C ASN A 138 -17.89 -12.66 23.44
N GLY A 139 -17.69 -13.97 23.53
CA GLY A 139 -18.69 -14.99 23.19
C GLY A 139 -18.74 -15.42 21.72
N SER A 140 -18.20 -14.61 20.79
CA SER A 140 -18.06 -15.05 19.40
C SER A 140 -16.61 -14.99 18.99
N LYS A 141 -15.94 -15.85 18.45
CA LYS A 141 -14.50 -15.75 18.07
C LYS A 141 -14.24 -14.75 16.91
N ARG A 142 -15.15 -13.81 16.67
CA ARG A 142 -15.00 -12.79 15.63
C ARG A 142 -13.88 -11.82 16.00
N ARG A 143 -13.03 -11.50 15.05
CA ARG A 143 -11.87 -10.61 15.23
C ARG A 143 -12.06 -9.32 14.46
N PHE A 144 -11.66 -8.24 15.08
CA PHE A 144 -11.80 -6.90 14.56
C PHE A 144 -10.47 -6.17 14.66
N ILE A 145 -10.15 -5.34 13.67
CA ILE A 145 -9.16 -4.30 13.85
C ILE A 145 -9.81 -3.14 14.65
N LEU A 146 -9.04 -2.59 15.59
CA LEU A 146 -9.37 -1.38 16.33
C LEU A 146 -8.48 -0.26 15.82
N SER A 147 -9.06 0.89 15.52
CA SER A 147 -8.36 2.12 15.17
C SER A 147 -9.21 3.34 15.55
N ASN A 148 -8.74 4.53 15.19
CA ASN A 148 -9.51 5.75 15.40
C ASN A 148 -10.75 5.82 14.51
N CYS A 149 -11.79 6.49 14.99
CA CYS A 149 -12.98 6.79 14.21
C CYS A 149 -12.62 7.54 12.93
N HIS A 150 -11.83 8.61 13.01
CA HIS A 150 -11.42 9.37 11.82
C HIS A 150 -10.62 8.55 10.80
N VAL A 151 -10.01 7.43 11.20
CA VAL A 151 -9.29 6.51 10.30
C VAL A 151 -10.23 5.54 9.61
N LEU A 152 -11.22 4.98 10.34
CA LEU A 152 -12.09 3.93 9.80
C LEU A 152 -13.43 4.44 9.29
N THR A 153 -13.75 5.75 9.43
CA THR A 153 -15.11 6.25 9.14
C THR A 153 -15.20 7.53 8.31
N ASP A 154 -14.11 8.04 7.77
CA ASP A 154 -14.16 9.31 7.02
C ASP A 154 -14.89 10.41 7.84
N LEU A 155 -14.42 10.67 9.07
CA LEU A 155 -14.99 11.68 9.98
C LEU A 155 -16.54 11.56 10.15
N ASN A 156 -17.03 10.41 10.55
CA ASN A 156 -18.45 10.08 10.71
C ASN A 156 -19.24 9.90 9.40
N GLY A 157 -18.61 10.04 8.23
CA GLY A 157 -19.25 9.90 6.93
C GLY A 157 -19.46 8.46 6.46
N ALA A 158 -18.97 7.48 7.21
CA ALA A 158 -19.01 6.07 6.86
C ALA A 158 -20.28 5.36 7.38
N ARG A 159 -20.50 4.16 6.86
CA ARG A 159 -21.59 3.26 7.27
C ARG A 159 -21.03 1.89 7.64
N PRO A 160 -21.63 1.17 8.60
CA PRO A 160 -21.30 -0.23 8.81
C PRO A 160 -21.36 -1.03 7.50
N GLY A 161 -20.35 -1.87 7.26
CA GLY A 161 -20.17 -2.60 6.00
C GLY A 161 -19.18 -1.94 5.03
N ASP A 162 -18.80 -0.68 5.22
CA ASP A 162 -17.83 0.01 4.36
C ASP A 162 -16.44 -0.66 4.38
N ASN A 163 -15.74 -0.58 3.24
CA ASN A 163 -14.44 -1.20 3.06
C ASN A 163 -13.34 -0.49 3.85
N ILE A 164 -12.56 -1.28 4.58
CA ILE A 164 -11.32 -0.85 5.19
C ILE A 164 -10.17 -1.49 4.43
N LEU A 165 -9.25 -0.66 3.98
CA LEU A 165 -8.11 -1.04 3.15
C LEU A 165 -6.86 -1.25 4.01
N GLU A 166 -6.01 -2.17 3.59
CA GLU A 166 -4.65 -2.32 4.05
C GLU A 166 -3.76 -2.69 2.84
N PRO A 167 -2.76 -1.84 2.55
CA PRO A 167 -2.53 -0.53 3.20
C PRO A 167 -3.65 0.47 2.93
N GLY A 168 -3.62 1.63 3.62
CA GLY A 168 -4.53 2.74 3.31
C GLY A 168 -4.32 3.28 1.90
N LEU A 169 -5.28 4.03 1.37
CA LEU A 169 -5.30 4.47 -0.03
C LEU A 169 -4.03 5.24 -0.46
N LEU A 170 -3.50 6.10 0.42
CA LEU A 170 -2.25 6.86 0.17
C LEU A 170 -1.03 5.96 -0.01
N ASP A 171 -1.04 4.77 0.58
CA ASP A 171 0.07 3.81 0.55
C ASP A 171 -0.15 2.69 -0.47
N GLY A 172 -1.06 2.88 -1.41
CA GLY A 172 -1.32 1.96 -2.52
C GLY A 172 -2.42 0.93 -2.25
N GLY A 173 -3.29 1.17 -1.26
CA GLY A 173 -4.44 0.32 -0.99
C GLY A 173 -5.42 0.24 -2.15
N ASP A 174 -5.96 -0.95 -2.39
CA ASP A 174 -6.92 -1.24 -3.45
C ASP A 174 -8.34 -1.34 -2.87
N PRO A 175 -9.29 -0.44 -3.24
CA PRO A 175 -10.68 -0.51 -2.80
C PRO A 175 -11.40 -1.81 -3.16
N ALA A 176 -10.95 -2.55 -4.18
CA ALA A 176 -11.50 -3.85 -4.55
C ALA A 176 -11.00 -5.01 -3.65
N ARG A 177 -9.97 -4.78 -2.83
CA ARG A 177 -9.33 -5.79 -1.98
C ARG A 177 -9.27 -5.37 -0.50
N PRO A 178 -10.43 -5.12 0.15
CA PRO A 178 -10.46 -4.70 1.54
C PRO A 178 -9.96 -5.81 2.47
N ILE A 179 -9.34 -5.41 3.61
CA ILE A 179 -8.94 -6.35 4.68
C ILE A 179 -10.05 -6.56 5.70
N ALA A 180 -10.90 -5.55 5.90
CA ALA A 180 -11.96 -5.59 6.90
C ALA A 180 -13.20 -4.81 6.44
N ARG A 181 -14.30 -4.99 7.16
CA ARG A 181 -15.55 -4.26 7.02
C ARG A 181 -15.84 -3.45 8.28
N LEU A 182 -16.09 -2.15 8.12
CA LEU A 182 -16.50 -1.30 9.24
C LEU A 182 -17.69 -1.95 9.97
N THR A 183 -17.59 -2.07 11.29
CA THR A 183 -18.64 -2.72 12.09
C THR A 183 -19.33 -1.73 13.00
N ALA A 184 -18.56 -0.97 13.76
CA ALA A 184 -19.09 0.04 14.68
C ALA A 184 -18.05 1.13 14.94
N PHE A 185 -18.53 2.31 15.32
CA PHE A 185 -17.68 3.43 15.69
C PHE A 185 -18.39 4.34 16.69
N GLN A 186 -17.61 5.10 17.44
CA GLN A 186 -18.11 6.20 18.24
C GLN A 186 -18.03 7.48 17.39
N PRO A 187 -19.17 8.06 16.98
CA PRO A 187 -19.14 9.33 16.24
C PRO A 187 -18.47 10.43 17.06
N VAL A 188 -17.59 11.19 16.40
CA VAL A 188 -16.96 12.38 17.03
C VAL A 188 -17.95 13.54 16.99
N ASP A 189 -18.26 14.10 18.16
CA ASP A 189 -19.12 15.29 18.28
C ASP A 189 -18.30 16.55 18.03
N PHE A 190 -18.80 17.39 17.13
CA PHE A 190 -18.21 18.68 16.78
C PHE A 190 -19.11 19.87 17.17
N THR A 191 -20.20 19.60 17.92
CA THR A 191 -21.16 20.65 18.31
C THR A 191 -20.82 21.31 19.65
N GLY A 192 -19.71 20.88 20.29
CA GLY A 192 -19.23 21.39 21.56
C GLY A 192 -19.49 20.46 22.73
N ARG A 193 -20.11 19.30 22.53
CA ARG A 193 -20.17 18.27 23.55
C ARG A 193 -18.82 17.55 23.62
N PRO A 194 -18.31 17.26 24.84
CA PRO A 194 -17.05 16.57 24.95
C PRO A 194 -17.15 15.12 24.50
N ASN A 195 -16.14 14.69 23.75
CA ASN A 195 -15.92 13.30 23.39
C ASN A 195 -15.07 12.61 24.46
N ARG A 196 -15.24 11.31 24.61
CA ARG A 196 -14.40 10.47 25.49
C ARG A 196 -13.40 9.65 24.71
N ILE A 197 -13.74 9.27 23.49
CA ILE A 197 -12.90 8.43 22.62
C ILE A 197 -13.06 8.83 21.14
N ASP A 198 -12.01 8.61 20.39
CA ASP A 198 -11.99 8.57 18.93
C ASP A 198 -11.66 7.14 18.53
N ALA A 199 -12.67 6.29 18.35
CA ALA A 199 -12.48 4.85 18.13
C ALA A 199 -13.52 4.24 17.21
N ALA A 200 -13.06 3.25 16.43
CA ALA A 200 -13.89 2.42 15.56
C ALA A 200 -13.31 1.00 15.47
N ILE A 201 -14.19 0.04 15.15
CA ILE A 201 -13.82 -1.35 14.90
C ILE A 201 -14.32 -1.80 13.53
N ALA A 202 -13.53 -2.63 12.87
CA ALA A 202 -13.88 -3.26 11.61
C ALA A 202 -13.59 -4.75 11.65
N GLU A 203 -14.56 -5.57 11.24
CA GLU A 203 -14.43 -7.02 11.25
C GLU A 203 -13.50 -7.49 10.14
N LEU A 204 -12.55 -8.34 10.47
CA LEU A 204 -11.65 -8.97 9.48
C LEU A 204 -12.44 -9.84 8.52
N ILE A 205 -12.20 -9.65 7.21
CA ILE A 205 -12.78 -10.50 6.16
C ILE A 205 -12.15 -11.88 6.24
N ASN A 206 -10.83 -11.94 6.40
CA ASN A 206 -10.09 -13.19 6.56
C ASN A 206 -9.20 -13.08 7.81
N THR A 207 -9.56 -13.81 8.86
CA THR A 207 -8.87 -13.72 10.16
C THR A 207 -7.36 -13.98 10.11
N PRO A 208 -6.84 -14.93 9.31
CA PRO A 208 -5.39 -15.15 9.18
C PRO A 208 -4.61 -14.01 8.55
N ASP A 209 -5.27 -13.03 7.91
CA ASP A 209 -4.56 -11.94 7.22
C ASP A 209 -3.91 -10.93 8.18
N VAL A 210 -4.28 -10.94 9.47
CA VAL A 210 -3.71 -10.03 10.47
C VAL A 210 -3.18 -10.79 11.68
N ASP A 211 -1.87 -10.64 11.95
CA ASP A 211 -1.25 -11.05 13.20
C ASP A 211 -1.55 -9.98 14.26
N PRO A 212 -2.03 -10.35 15.47
CA PRO A 212 -2.32 -9.39 16.54
C PRO A 212 -1.09 -8.73 17.16
N LYS A 213 0.12 -9.14 16.80
CA LYS A 213 1.35 -8.47 17.24
C LYS A 213 1.43 -7.06 16.68
N ILE A 214 1.97 -6.15 17.47
CA ILE A 214 2.32 -4.81 16.99
C ILE A 214 3.78 -4.86 16.53
N THR A 215 4.02 -4.49 15.29
CA THR A 215 5.37 -4.46 14.68
C THR A 215 6.37 -3.76 15.61
N THR A 216 7.51 -4.36 15.87
CA THR A 216 8.59 -3.89 16.75
C THR A 216 8.25 -3.82 18.24
N ILE A 217 7.02 -4.06 18.65
CA ILE A 217 6.60 -4.08 20.06
C ILE A 217 6.31 -5.50 20.55
N GLY A 218 5.70 -6.32 19.68
CA GLY A 218 5.28 -7.69 20.00
C GLY A 218 3.82 -7.79 20.41
N SER A 219 3.47 -8.87 21.07
CA SER A 219 2.09 -9.14 21.52
C SER A 219 1.70 -8.22 22.69
N ILE A 220 0.48 -7.68 22.62
CA ILE A 220 -0.12 -6.97 23.75
C ILE A 220 -0.84 -7.97 24.67
N THR A 221 -0.94 -7.63 25.96
CA THR A 221 -1.70 -8.43 26.92
C THR A 221 -3.19 -8.28 26.69
N ALA A 222 -3.96 -9.35 26.97
CA ALA A 222 -5.43 -9.31 26.80
C ALA A 222 -6.13 -8.44 27.86
N THR A 223 -5.48 -8.16 28.98
CA THR A 223 -6.07 -7.39 30.08
C THR A 223 -5.49 -5.97 30.07
N PRO A 224 -6.33 -4.94 29.83
CA PRO A 224 -5.91 -3.56 29.98
C PRO A 224 -5.52 -3.26 31.43
N VAL A 225 -4.51 -2.42 31.61
CA VAL A 225 -4.11 -1.90 32.91
C VAL A 225 -4.39 -0.40 32.97
N PRO A 226 -4.79 0.15 34.13
CA PRO A 226 -4.93 1.59 34.31
C PRO A 226 -3.60 2.30 34.01
N ALA A 227 -3.68 3.46 33.35
CA ALA A 227 -2.51 4.31 33.19
C ALA A 227 -2.06 4.89 34.53
N ALA A 228 -0.74 5.03 34.69
CA ALA A 228 -0.14 5.68 35.84
C ALA A 228 0.82 6.79 35.39
N LEU A 229 0.90 7.87 36.18
CA LEU A 229 1.89 8.94 35.93
C LEU A 229 3.30 8.35 35.90
N TYR A 230 4.11 8.85 34.97
CA TYR A 230 5.49 8.41 34.71
C TYR A 230 5.61 6.98 34.17
N GLN A 231 4.51 6.32 33.85
CA GLN A 231 4.54 5.01 33.19
C GLN A 231 5.15 5.17 31.79
N SER A 232 6.19 4.38 31.51
CA SER A 232 6.76 4.28 30.16
C SER A 232 5.81 3.48 29.27
N VAL A 233 5.54 4.01 28.09
CA VAL A 233 4.67 3.40 27.09
C VAL A 233 5.32 3.40 25.71
N ARG A 234 4.86 2.51 24.85
CA ARG A 234 5.33 2.40 23.46
C ARG A 234 4.15 2.33 22.53
N LYS A 235 4.32 2.91 21.36
CA LYS A 235 3.38 2.72 20.23
C LYS A 235 4.11 2.53 18.93
N ARG A 236 3.37 2.06 17.93
CA ARG A 236 3.77 2.09 16.54
C ARG A 236 2.63 2.69 15.71
N GLY A 237 2.97 3.67 14.89
CA GLY A 237 2.07 4.29 13.93
C GLY A 237 2.67 4.29 12.53
N ARG A 238 1.83 4.35 11.52
CA ARG A 238 2.22 4.39 10.10
C ARG A 238 3.24 5.49 9.82
N THR A 239 3.02 6.69 10.34
CA THR A 239 3.86 7.87 10.08
C THR A 239 5.01 8.00 11.07
N THR A 240 4.72 7.81 12.37
CA THR A 240 5.71 8.04 13.43
C THR A 240 6.58 6.82 13.72
N LEU A 241 6.24 5.66 13.14
CA LEU A 241 6.91 4.38 13.41
C LEU A 241 6.88 4.03 14.90
N HIS A 242 7.90 3.32 15.40
CA HIS A 242 8.03 2.97 16.80
C HIS A 242 8.49 4.19 17.60
N THR A 243 7.71 4.57 18.63
CA THR A 243 8.06 5.64 19.56
C THR A 243 7.87 5.19 21.00
N ILE A 244 8.62 5.83 21.89
CA ILE A 244 8.58 5.60 23.33
C ILE A 244 8.22 6.92 24.01
N GLY A 245 7.35 6.88 24.99
CA GLY A 245 6.93 8.05 25.75
C GLY A 245 6.61 7.72 27.20
N VAL A 246 6.27 8.75 27.94
CA VAL A 246 5.88 8.70 29.34
C VAL A 246 4.51 9.31 29.50
N VAL A 247 3.65 8.69 30.30
CA VAL A 247 2.36 9.25 30.69
C VAL A 247 2.59 10.48 31.58
N THR A 248 2.15 11.63 31.11
CA THR A 248 2.29 12.92 31.83
C THR A 248 1.01 13.39 32.48
N ASP A 249 -0.16 13.01 31.92
CA ASP A 249 -1.46 13.41 32.45
C ASP A 249 -2.45 12.24 32.37
N LEU A 250 -3.37 12.16 33.35
CA LEU A 250 -4.37 11.08 33.42
C LEU A 250 -5.80 11.55 33.09
N ALA A 251 -6.04 12.86 33.07
CA ALA A 251 -7.37 13.46 32.87
C ALA A 251 -7.22 14.80 32.11
N ALA A 252 -6.57 14.78 30.96
CA ALA A 252 -6.38 15.99 30.17
C ALA A 252 -7.63 16.31 29.33
N ASP A 253 -8.07 17.56 29.36
CA ASP A 253 -9.10 18.09 28.46
C ASP A 253 -8.43 18.80 27.29
N VAL A 254 -8.67 18.33 26.08
CA VAL A 254 -7.95 18.79 24.89
C VAL A 254 -8.89 19.13 23.74
N ARG A 255 -8.47 20.05 22.89
CA ARG A 255 -9.14 20.35 21.63
C ARG A 255 -8.31 19.80 20.47
N VAL A 256 -8.94 18.97 19.64
CA VAL A 256 -8.30 18.35 18.48
C VAL A 256 -8.92 18.90 17.21
N ARG A 257 -8.05 19.32 16.28
CA ARG A 257 -8.47 19.82 14.95
C ARG A 257 -8.53 18.67 13.94
N TYR A 258 -9.66 18.60 13.27
CA TYR A 258 -9.93 17.68 12.15
C TYR A 258 -10.24 18.50 10.89
N GLY A 259 -9.20 18.89 10.14
CA GLY A 259 -9.35 19.81 9.02
C GLY A 259 -9.82 21.20 9.48
N ASP A 260 -11.00 21.62 9.07
CA ASP A 260 -11.67 22.88 9.44
C ASP A 260 -12.52 22.77 10.72
N ARG A 261 -12.72 21.55 11.26
CA ARG A 261 -13.53 21.27 12.44
C ARG A 261 -12.67 21.08 13.68
N VAL A 262 -13.21 21.38 14.85
CA VAL A 262 -12.56 21.19 16.16
C VAL A 262 -13.50 20.37 17.04
N ALA A 263 -12.97 19.31 17.66
CA ALA A 263 -13.66 18.52 18.68
C ALA A 263 -12.97 18.69 20.03
N GLN A 264 -13.75 18.69 21.09
CA GLN A 264 -13.27 18.64 22.47
C GLN A 264 -13.24 17.18 22.93
N PHE A 265 -12.18 16.81 23.64
CA PHE A 265 -12.05 15.51 24.31
C PHE A 265 -11.73 15.73 25.79
N ASP A 266 -12.46 15.08 26.66
CA ASP A 266 -12.28 15.15 28.12
C ASP A 266 -11.70 13.84 28.66
N ASP A 267 -11.02 13.93 29.81
CA ASP A 267 -10.42 12.78 30.51
C ASP A 267 -9.44 11.95 29.64
N GLN A 268 -8.61 12.61 28.86
CA GLN A 268 -7.63 11.93 28.02
C GLN A 268 -6.34 11.64 28.79
N ILE A 269 -5.68 10.54 28.42
CA ILE A 269 -4.32 10.24 28.87
C ILE A 269 -3.35 10.95 27.94
N ALA A 270 -2.54 11.88 28.49
CA ALA A 270 -1.49 12.51 27.71
C ALA A 270 -0.17 11.76 27.85
N VAL A 271 0.54 11.63 26.74
CA VAL A 271 1.85 11.00 26.66
C VAL A 271 2.84 11.93 25.99
N THR A 272 3.97 12.17 26.63
CA THR A 272 5.08 12.93 26.06
C THR A 272 6.13 11.98 25.51
N GLY A 273 6.51 12.16 24.25
CA GLY A 273 7.56 11.38 23.59
C GLY A 273 8.97 11.81 24.01
N PHE A 274 9.90 10.88 24.10
CA PHE A 274 11.30 11.22 24.44
C PHE A 274 12.04 11.92 23.31
N ASN A 275 11.63 11.69 22.04
CA ASN A 275 12.32 12.18 20.84
C ASN A 275 11.40 12.99 19.92
N GLY A 276 10.49 13.78 20.47
CA GLY A 276 9.49 14.54 19.71
C GLY A 276 8.07 14.05 19.89
N ALA A 277 7.23 14.10 18.84
CA ALA A 277 5.84 13.65 18.94
C ALA A 277 5.76 12.14 19.25
N PHE A 278 4.97 11.83 20.27
CA PHE A 278 4.63 10.45 20.60
C PHE A 278 3.62 9.88 19.62
#